data_9ce326ae99e024488eca4edad2d28ea2
#
_entry.id   9ce326ae99e024488eca4edad2d28ea2
#
_cell.length_a   1.000
_cell.length_b   1.000
_cell.length_c   1.000
_cell.angle_alpha   90.00
_cell.angle_beta   90.00
_cell.angle_gamma   90.00
#
_symmetry.space_group_name_H-M   'P 1'
#
loop_
_entity.id
_entity.type
_entity.pdbx_description
1 polymer ?
#
loop_
_entity_poly.entity_id
_entity_poly.type
_entity_poly.pdbx_seq_one_letter_code
_entity_poly.pdbx_strand_id
1 'polypeptide(L)'
;MDEQDELATLRQEVQAIRKDMEGQYARLQQIEARIAKLQGGNAHKYVQPSSAQPIITLENFIGLRLIHIVGIVVLVIGVAIGVKYAFDRNLISETTRIALAYGAGALLLLFAYRLRKDYERLSAILFSGAMATFYFTSYAAHVYYGLLPFAAVFALMVLLTIFTAFEAVRYKRPEIALLGLIGAYGIPFLVSKNSERADLLFLYILIINCGVLFLRIKMGWRVVGQVAQALTWLLFIGWSSTRFTAAQTGSATTFLIAFFILFSVMALYTAWRQKEIARAADAYQQVLNNAALYFSALFVFSPAQSDAGLAAVSICCALFAALQGVVFYKMLPASPLLRQMHYMWAVALAVLAAAFYLDGLPVTLLWLLLAVGMFALGALLREKLWRLASLALMALTLIKLLALDSQRFSAGHKVVAYVVLGLLLLIVSFLYQKFRQRWFGE
;
A
#
# COMPACT_ATOMS: atom_id res chain seq x y z
N MET A 1 -29.71 -37.74 -8.22
CA MET A 1 -30.19 -36.98 -7.06
C MET A 1 -30.33 -35.57 -7.55
N ASP A 2 -31.57 -35.07 -7.64
CA ASP A 2 -31.86 -33.79 -8.30
C ASP A 2 -31.33 -32.65 -7.48
N GLU A 3 -30.79 -31.65 -8.13
CA GLU A 3 -30.23 -30.41 -7.52
C GLU A 3 -31.29 -29.74 -6.60
N GLN A 4 -32.57 -29.99 -6.85
CA GLN A 4 -33.67 -29.53 -6.01
C GLN A 4 -33.78 -30.27 -4.67
N ASP A 5 -33.44 -31.53 -4.62
CA ASP A 5 -33.46 -32.35 -3.39
C ASP A 5 -32.29 -31.98 -2.47
N GLU A 6 -31.12 -31.69 -3.05
CA GLU A 6 -29.96 -31.22 -2.30
C GLU A 6 -30.23 -29.83 -1.69
N LEU A 7 -30.88 -28.96 -2.44
CA LEU A 7 -31.24 -27.61 -1.99
C LEU A 7 -32.31 -27.64 -0.88
N ALA A 8 -33.23 -28.60 -0.93
CA ALA A 8 -34.23 -28.83 0.12
C ALA A 8 -33.57 -29.33 1.41
N THR A 9 -32.61 -30.27 1.29
CA THR A 9 -31.86 -30.81 2.43
C THR A 9 -31.01 -29.74 3.11
N LEU A 10 -30.28 -28.93 2.34
CA LEU A 10 -29.49 -27.81 2.87
C LEU A 10 -30.37 -26.75 3.58
N ARG A 11 -31.58 -26.50 3.06
CA ARG A 11 -32.52 -25.58 3.72
C ARG A 11 -33.02 -26.14 5.07
N GLN A 12 -33.23 -27.43 5.16
CA GLN A 12 -33.58 -28.08 6.42
C GLN A 12 -32.44 -28.03 7.44
N GLU A 13 -31.21 -28.29 7.01
CA GLU A 13 -30.03 -28.16 7.88
C GLU A 13 -29.84 -26.72 8.40
N VAL A 14 -29.98 -25.72 7.55
CA VAL A 14 -29.90 -24.31 7.95
C VAL A 14 -30.99 -23.95 8.95
N GLN A 15 -32.21 -24.49 8.78
CA GLN A 15 -33.30 -24.27 9.75
C GLN A 15 -33.02 -24.98 11.08
N ALA A 16 -32.46 -26.17 11.06
CA ALA A 16 -32.09 -26.90 12.28
C ALA A 16 -30.99 -26.16 13.07
N ILE A 17 -29.95 -25.71 12.39
CA ILE A 17 -28.86 -24.91 12.98
C ILE A 17 -29.43 -23.60 13.59
N ARG A 18 -30.34 -22.93 12.87
CA ARG A 18 -30.96 -21.68 13.37
C ARG A 18 -31.75 -21.92 14.65
N LYS A 19 -32.50 -23.02 14.72
CA LYS A 19 -33.28 -23.42 15.91
C LYS A 19 -32.36 -23.77 17.09
N ASP A 20 -31.25 -24.44 16.84
CA ASP A 20 -30.27 -24.77 17.87
C ASP A 20 -29.58 -23.50 18.44
N MET A 21 -29.20 -22.56 17.56
CA MET A 21 -28.70 -21.25 17.97
C MET A 21 -29.70 -20.47 18.85
N GLU A 22 -30.97 -20.45 18.50
CA GLU A 22 -32.01 -19.82 19.32
C GLU A 22 -32.11 -20.47 20.72
N GLY A 23 -32.00 -21.80 20.80
CA GLY A 23 -31.95 -22.55 22.05
C GLY A 23 -30.72 -22.21 22.91
N GLN A 24 -29.56 -22.07 22.31
CA GLN A 24 -28.33 -21.67 22.98
C GLN A 24 -28.40 -20.21 23.49
N TYR A 25 -28.98 -19.30 22.71
CA TYR A 25 -29.22 -17.91 23.15
C TYR A 25 -30.16 -17.84 24.35
N ALA A 26 -31.24 -18.63 24.37
CA ALA A 26 -32.14 -18.66 25.52
C ALA A 26 -31.45 -19.16 26.80
N ARG A 27 -30.56 -20.16 26.68
CA ARG A 27 -29.74 -20.65 27.82
C ARG A 27 -28.77 -19.59 28.31
N LEU A 28 -28.12 -18.86 27.39
CA LEU A 28 -27.20 -17.78 27.74
C LEU A 28 -27.90 -16.67 28.49
N GLN A 29 -29.10 -16.26 28.10
CA GLN A 29 -29.93 -15.28 28.82
C GLN A 29 -30.33 -15.76 30.22
N GLN A 30 -30.63 -17.04 30.40
CA GLN A 30 -30.92 -17.59 31.73
C GLN A 30 -29.70 -17.54 32.66
N ILE A 31 -28.51 -17.83 32.12
CA ILE A 31 -27.24 -17.77 32.87
C ILE A 31 -26.93 -16.31 33.25
N GLU A 32 -27.07 -15.39 32.34
CA GLU A 32 -26.85 -13.95 32.58
C GLU A 32 -27.83 -13.38 33.61
N ALA A 33 -29.09 -13.78 33.54
CA ALA A 33 -30.10 -13.42 34.54
C ALA A 33 -29.76 -13.97 35.93
N ARG A 34 -29.19 -15.19 36.02
CA ARG A 34 -28.69 -15.77 37.28
C ARG A 34 -27.46 -15.01 37.81
N ILE A 35 -26.52 -14.65 36.92
CA ILE A 35 -25.35 -13.84 37.31
C ILE A 35 -25.78 -12.47 37.82
N ALA A 36 -26.71 -11.81 37.13
CA ALA A 36 -27.26 -10.50 37.59
C ALA A 36 -27.95 -10.57 38.94
N LYS A 37 -28.67 -11.65 39.21
CA LYS A 37 -29.25 -11.91 40.56
C LYS A 37 -28.20 -12.12 41.65
N LEU A 38 -27.08 -12.72 41.32
CA LEU A 38 -25.98 -12.97 42.27
C LEU A 38 -25.10 -11.73 42.50
N GLN A 39 -25.08 -10.77 41.57
CA GLN A 39 -24.26 -9.55 41.61
C GLN A 39 -25.02 -8.31 42.15
N GLY A 40 -26.20 -8.45 42.73
CA GLY A 40 -26.87 -7.34 43.43
C GLY A 40 -27.45 -6.24 42.54
N GLY A 41 -28.09 -6.60 41.44
CA GLY A 41 -29.14 -5.75 40.87
C GLY A 41 -28.83 -4.65 39.89
N ASN A 42 -27.60 -4.53 39.38
CA ASN A 42 -27.32 -3.66 38.23
C ASN A 42 -27.30 -4.46 36.91
N ALA A 43 -28.50 -4.78 36.42
CA ALA A 43 -28.65 -5.33 35.07
C ALA A 43 -28.34 -4.26 34.03
N HIS A 44 -27.16 -4.30 33.44
CA HIS A 44 -26.97 -3.69 32.12
C HIS A 44 -27.96 -4.36 31.16
N LYS A 45 -28.96 -3.59 30.71
CA LYS A 45 -29.84 -3.99 29.62
C LYS A 45 -28.95 -4.26 28.39
N TYR A 46 -28.64 -5.52 28.16
CA TYR A 46 -28.10 -5.92 26.86
C TYR A 46 -29.19 -5.65 25.84
N VAL A 47 -28.95 -4.63 25.01
CA VAL A 47 -29.71 -4.44 23.78
C VAL A 47 -29.40 -5.65 22.93
N GLN A 48 -30.38 -6.53 22.74
CA GLN A 48 -30.27 -7.60 21.73
C GLN A 48 -29.64 -7.00 20.47
N PRO A 49 -28.53 -7.53 19.95
CA PRO A 49 -28.17 -7.25 18.59
C PRO A 49 -29.33 -7.79 17.75
N SER A 50 -30.14 -6.88 17.24
CA SER A 50 -31.14 -7.19 16.23
C SER A 50 -30.45 -8.05 15.19
N SER A 51 -30.82 -9.32 15.10
CA SER A 51 -30.36 -10.26 14.07
C SER A 51 -30.97 -9.96 12.68
N ALA A 52 -31.50 -8.77 12.51
CA ALA A 52 -31.65 -8.17 11.21
C ALA A 52 -30.24 -7.77 10.76
N GLN A 53 -29.49 -8.71 10.13
CA GLN A 53 -28.57 -8.28 9.09
C GLN A 53 -29.38 -7.27 8.26
N PRO A 54 -28.89 -6.05 8.04
CA PRO A 54 -29.55 -5.17 7.11
C PRO A 54 -29.51 -5.95 5.78
N ILE A 55 -30.63 -6.55 5.43
CA ILE A 55 -30.88 -6.91 4.05
C ILE A 55 -30.70 -5.56 3.38
N ILE A 56 -29.56 -5.37 2.69
CA ILE A 56 -29.34 -4.23 1.84
C ILE A 56 -30.35 -4.45 0.73
N THR A 57 -31.59 -4.07 1.01
CA THR A 57 -32.61 -4.00 -0.02
C THR A 57 -32.05 -3.01 -1.03
N LEU A 58 -32.14 -3.37 -2.29
CA LEU A 58 -31.73 -2.49 -3.42
C LEU A 58 -32.27 -1.08 -3.19
N GLU A 59 -33.43 -0.95 -2.59
CA GLU A 59 -34.10 0.28 -2.19
C GLU A 59 -33.32 1.09 -1.13
N ASN A 60 -32.79 0.45 -0.09
CA ASN A 60 -31.95 1.11 0.92
C ASN A 60 -30.58 1.51 0.37
N PHE A 61 -29.99 0.70 -0.53
CA PHE A 61 -28.75 1.06 -1.21
C PHE A 61 -28.97 2.23 -2.16
N ILE A 62 -30.03 2.20 -2.95
CA ILE A 62 -30.41 3.27 -3.89
C ILE A 62 -30.80 4.54 -3.13
N GLY A 63 -31.68 4.44 -2.13
CA GLY A 63 -32.19 5.61 -1.41
C GLY A 63 -31.15 6.27 -0.50
N LEU A 64 -30.34 5.49 0.21
CA LEU A 64 -29.43 6.05 1.23
C LEU A 64 -27.99 6.31 0.74
N ARG A 65 -27.56 5.70 -0.35
CA ARG A 65 -26.21 5.89 -0.88
C ARG A 65 -26.18 6.44 -2.30
N LEU A 66 -26.90 5.79 -3.24
CA LEU A 66 -26.81 6.13 -4.64
C LEU A 66 -27.38 7.52 -4.92
N ILE A 67 -28.56 7.84 -4.39
CA ILE A 67 -29.22 9.15 -4.58
C ILE A 67 -28.36 10.28 -4.03
N HIS A 68 -27.71 10.09 -2.86
CA HIS A 68 -26.80 11.10 -2.31
C HIS A 68 -25.57 11.33 -3.19
N ILE A 69 -24.94 10.24 -3.67
CA ILE A 69 -23.77 10.34 -4.55
C ILE A 69 -24.15 10.99 -5.87
N VAL A 70 -25.25 10.55 -6.49
CA VAL A 70 -25.74 11.12 -7.75
C VAL A 70 -26.13 12.58 -7.54
N GLY A 71 -26.79 12.92 -6.44
CA GLY A 71 -27.16 14.30 -6.12
C GLY A 71 -25.94 15.22 -5.98
N ILE A 72 -24.89 14.75 -5.29
CA ILE A 72 -23.62 15.49 -5.16
C ILE A 72 -22.95 15.65 -6.53
N VAL A 73 -22.87 14.59 -7.33
CA VAL A 73 -22.24 14.63 -8.66
C VAL A 73 -23.00 15.60 -9.57
N VAL A 74 -24.32 15.54 -9.62
CA VAL A 74 -25.16 16.45 -10.43
C VAL A 74 -25.02 17.90 -9.96
N LEU A 75 -24.98 18.13 -8.64
CA LEU A 75 -24.74 19.45 -8.06
C LEU A 75 -23.38 20.01 -8.48
N VAL A 76 -22.33 19.19 -8.36
CA VAL A 76 -20.97 19.59 -8.74
C VAL A 76 -20.88 19.90 -10.23
N ILE A 77 -21.49 19.08 -11.08
CA ILE A 77 -21.57 19.34 -12.53
C ILE A 77 -22.31 20.64 -12.79
N GLY A 78 -23.47 20.85 -12.16
CA GLY A 78 -24.26 22.08 -12.30
C GLY A 78 -23.49 23.33 -11.90
N VAL A 79 -22.80 23.27 -10.76
CA VAL A 79 -21.93 24.37 -10.29
C VAL A 79 -20.78 24.61 -11.26
N ALA A 80 -20.12 23.54 -11.75
CA ALA A 80 -19.03 23.64 -12.71
C ALA A 80 -19.46 24.29 -14.02
N ILE A 81 -20.64 23.93 -14.55
CA ILE A 81 -21.24 24.54 -15.76
C ILE A 81 -21.59 26.02 -15.49
N GLY A 82 -22.18 26.33 -14.33
CA GLY A 82 -22.54 27.70 -13.96
C GLY A 82 -21.27 28.58 -13.80
N VAL A 83 -20.24 28.06 -13.18
CA VAL A 83 -18.94 28.73 -13.06
C VAL A 83 -18.30 28.96 -14.43
N LYS A 84 -18.30 27.92 -15.30
CA LYS A 84 -17.80 28.05 -16.68
C LYS A 84 -18.57 29.11 -17.46
N TYR A 85 -19.90 29.10 -17.39
CA TYR A 85 -20.74 30.11 -18.05
C TYR A 85 -20.41 31.54 -17.59
N ALA A 86 -20.24 31.76 -16.28
CA ALA A 86 -19.84 33.04 -15.72
C ALA A 86 -18.43 33.47 -16.17
N PHE A 87 -17.53 32.51 -16.40
CA PHE A 87 -16.19 32.72 -16.93
C PHE A 87 -16.21 33.12 -18.40
N ASP A 88 -16.92 32.37 -19.24
CA ASP A 88 -16.98 32.60 -20.69
C ASP A 88 -17.62 33.96 -21.02
N ARG A 89 -18.49 34.45 -20.14
CA ARG A 89 -19.14 35.77 -20.28
C ARG A 89 -18.40 36.92 -19.62
N ASN A 90 -17.26 36.71 -19.00
CA ASN A 90 -16.50 37.72 -18.25
C ASN A 90 -17.33 38.52 -17.22
N LEU A 91 -18.37 37.88 -16.67
CA LEU A 91 -19.28 38.53 -15.73
C LEU A 91 -18.66 38.83 -14.39
N ILE A 92 -17.58 38.14 -14.05
CA ILE A 92 -16.93 38.18 -12.73
C ILE A 92 -15.43 38.39 -12.94
N SER A 93 -14.83 39.37 -12.27
CA SER A 93 -13.38 39.59 -12.29
C SER A 93 -12.63 38.42 -11.67
N GLU A 94 -11.38 38.23 -12.05
CA GLU A 94 -10.51 37.13 -11.54
C GLU A 94 -10.40 37.15 -10.01
N THR A 95 -10.22 38.34 -9.44
CA THR A 95 -10.16 38.54 -7.98
C THR A 95 -11.46 38.14 -7.30
N THR A 96 -12.61 38.51 -7.90
CA THR A 96 -13.93 38.15 -7.35
C THR A 96 -14.17 36.66 -7.42
N ARG A 97 -13.71 35.98 -8.48
CA ARG A 97 -13.78 34.50 -8.61
C ARG A 97 -13.04 33.79 -7.47
N ILE A 98 -11.82 34.23 -7.19
CA ILE A 98 -11.00 33.69 -6.10
C ILE A 98 -11.63 33.99 -4.73
N ALA A 99 -12.16 35.21 -4.53
CA ALA A 99 -12.84 35.56 -3.28
C ALA A 99 -14.11 34.72 -3.04
N LEU A 100 -14.91 34.51 -4.08
CA LEU A 100 -16.12 33.65 -4.01
C LEU A 100 -15.75 32.19 -3.70
N ALA A 101 -14.68 31.65 -4.31
CA ALA A 101 -14.22 30.30 -4.05
C ALA A 101 -13.72 30.13 -2.61
N TYR A 102 -12.95 31.09 -2.07
CA TYR A 102 -12.58 31.10 -0.65
C TYR A 102 -13.82 31.25 0.25
N GLY A 103 -14.80 32.08 -0.13
CA GLY A 103 -16.06 32.22 0.58
C GLY A 103 -16.86 30.93 0.63
N ALA A 104 -16.94 30.19 -0.48
CA ALA A 104 -17.58 28.89 -0.54
C ALA A 104 -16.85 27.87 0.37
N GLY A 105 -15.52 27.82 0.31
CA GLY A 105 -14.72 26.99 1.23
C GLY A 105 -14.94 27.34 2.70
N ALA A 106 -15.02 28.64 3.03
CA ALA A 106 -15.30 29.10 4.39
C ALA A 106 -16.71 28.73 4.87
N LEU A 107 -17.71 28.80 3.99
CA LEU A 107 -19.08 28.33 4.29
C LEU A 107 -19.11 26.82 4.57
N LEU A 108 -18.45 26.03 3.72
CA LEU A 108 -18.34 24.58 3.95
C LEU A 108 -17.65 24.28 5.30
N LEU A 109 -16.62 25.03 5.63
CA LEU A 109 -15.91 24.88 6.91
C LEU A 109 -16.80 25.25 8.09
N LEU A 110 -17.56 26.34 7.99
CA LEU A 110 -18.53 26.77 9.00
C LEU A 110 -19.58 25.69 9.25
N PHE A 111 -20.19 25.15 8.18
CA PHE A 111 -21.15 24.06 8.30
C PHE A 111 -20.52 22.79 8.86
N ALA A 112 -19.29 22.46 8.48
CA ALA A 112 -18.55 21.34 9.05
C ALA A 112 -18.46 21.46 10.58
N TYR A 113 -18.04 22.61 11.10
CA TYR A 113 -17.96 22.80 12.55
C TYR A 113 -19.30 22.84 13.26
N ARG A 114 -20.32 23.40 12.62
CA ARG A 114 -21.68 23.49 13.21
C ARG A 114 -22.33 22.12 13.34
N LEU A 115 -22.12 21.26 12.34
CA LEU A 115 -22.71 19.92 12.29
C LEU A 115 -21.87 18.86 13.03
N ARG A 116 -20.73 19.23 13.58
CA ARG A 116 -19.76 18.28 14.17
C ARG A 116 -20.34 17.46 15.33
N LYS A 117 -21.19 18.07 16.17
CA LYS A 117 -21.72 17.41 17.36
C LYS A 117 -22.76 16.35 17.00
N ASP A 118 -23.63 16.63 16.06
CA ASP A 118 -24.80 15.80 15.76
C ASP A 118 -24.55 14.88 14.55
N TYR A 119 -23.71 15.31 13.59
CA TYR A 119 -23.46 14.63 12.31
C TYR A 119 -21.97 14.54 11.99
N GLU A 120 -21.20 13.86 12.85
CA GLU A 120 -19.73 13.78 12.74
C GLU A 120 -19.23 13.34 11.36
N ARG A 121 -19.89 12.33 10.73
CA ARG A 121 -19.51 11.84 9.39
C ARG A 121 -19.71 12.88 8.31
N LEU A 122 -20.86 13.55 8.31
CA LEU A 122 -21.18 14.62 7.36
C LEU A 122 -20.22 15.81 7.56
N SER A 123 -19.98 16.18 8.81
CA SER A 123 -19.01 17.21 9.17
C SER A 123 -17.62 16.92 8.63
N ALA A 124 -17.13 15.68 8.72
CA ALA A 124 -15.83 15.27 8.18
C ALA A 124 -15.78 15.39 6.65
N ILE A 125 -16.87 15.06 5.95
CA ILE A 125 -16.98 15.22 4.48
C ILE A 125 -16.97 16.70 4.09
N LEU A 126 -17.76 17.53 4.78
CA LEU A 126 -17.80 18.98 4.53
C LEU A 126 -16.45 19.64 4.82
N PHE A 127 -15.77 19.24 5.89
CA PHE A 127 -14.41 19.68 6.21
C PHE A 127 -13.43 19.31 5.08
N SER A 128 -13.49 18.07 4.60
CA SER A 128 -12.65 17.61 3.49
C SER A 128 -12.92 18.39 2.22
N GLY A 129 -14.20 18.68 1.91
CA GLY A 129 -14.60 19.54 0.79
C GLY A 129 -14.08 20.98 0.93
N ALA A 130 -14.16 21.56 2.12
CA ALA A 130 -13.62 22.89 2.40
C ALA A 130 -12.09 22.94 2.16
N MET A 131 -11.35 21.95 2.68
CA MET A 131 -9.89 21.88 2.48
C MET A 131 -9.53 21.71 1.00
N ALA A 132 -10.21 20.83 0.28
CA ALA A 132 -10.00 20.67 -1.17
C ALA A 132 -10.26 21.99 -1.91
N THR A 133 -11.34 22.69 -1.57
CA THR A 133 -11.67 24.01 -2.15
C THR A 133 -10.55 25.02 -1.89
N PHE A 134 -10.03 25.10 -0.67
CA PHE A 134 -8.92 26.02 -0.35
C PHE A 134 -7.64 25.66 -1.09
N TYR A 135 -7.27 24.38 -1.20
CA TYR A 135 -6.11 23.95 -1.97
C TYR A 135 -6.21 24.34 -3.45
N PHE A 136 -7.32 24.00 -4.10
CA PHE A 136 -7.53 24.31 -5.52
C PHE A 136 -7.64 25.80 -5.79
N THR A 137 -8.29 26.55 -4.90
CA THR A 137 -8.40 28.02 -5.01
C THR A 137 -7.03 28.69 -4.88
N SER A 138 -6.21 28.25 -3.91
CA SER A 138 -4.85 28.77 -3.72
C SER A 138 -3.96 28.48 -4.94
N TYR A 139 -4.07 27.27 -5.48
CA TYR A 139 -3.41 26.88 -6.73
C TYR A 139 -3.83 27.77 -7.91
N ALA A 140 -5.13 27.93 -8.12
CA ALA A 140 -5.68 28.74 -9.20
C ALA A 140 -5.26 30.21 -9.09
N ALA A 141 -5.27 30.77 -7.87
CA ALA A 141 -4.87 32.14 -7.60
C ALA A 141 -3.40 32.42 -8.01
N HIS A 142 -2.52 31.43 -7.94
CA HIS A 142 -1.12 31.55 -8.34
C HIS A 142 -0.92 31.22 -9.83
N VAL A 143 -1.34 30.02 -10.25
CA VAL A 143 -0.94 29.46 -11.56
C VAL A 143 -1.74 30.05 -12.71
N TYR A 144 -3.04 30.22 -12.53
CA TYR A 144 -3.92 30.71 -13.60
C TYR A 144 -4.06 32.23 -13.60
N TYR A 145 -4.12 32.84 -12.40
CA TYR A 145 -4.45 34.26 -12.29
C TYR A 145 -3.25 35.14 -11.88
N GLY A 146 -2.15 34.55 -11.40
CA GLY A 146 -0.96 35.32 -10.97
C GLY A 146 -1.23 36.31 -9.82
N LEU A 147 -2.37 36.17 -9.11
CA LEU A 147 -2.78 37.09 -8.05
C LEU A 147 -1.92 36.97 -6.78
N LEU A 148 -1.37 35.80 -6.50
CA LEU A 148 -0.56 35.55 -5.33
C LEU A 148 0.86 35.14 -5.72
N PRO A 149 1.89 35.66 -5.06
CA PRO A 149 3.28 35.22 -5.30
C PRO A 149 3.51 33.80 -4.77
N PHE A 150 4.48 33.10 -5.35
CA PHE A 150 4.85 31.71 -4.99
C PHE A 150 4.98 31.52 -3.48
N ALA A 151 5.74 32.38 -2.80
CA ALA A 151 6.02 32.24 -1.36
C ALA A 151 4.73 32.29 -0.51
N ALA A 152 3.78 33.16 -0.88
CA ALA A 152 2.52 33.30 -0.15
C ALA A 152 1.64 32.04 -0.32
N VAL A 153 1.52 31.52 -1.56
CA VAL A 153 0.73 30.31 -1.84
C VAL A 153 1.36 29.08 -1.20
N PHE A 154 2.68 28.96 -1.29
CA PHE A 154 3.39 27.85 -0.63
C PHE A 154 3.16 27.87 0.88
N ALA A 155 3.34 29.01 1.55
CA ALA A 155 3.09 29.16 2.98
C ALA A 155 1.63 28.83 3.34
N LEU A 156 0.65 29.33 2.55
CA LEU A 156 -0.76 29.05 2.76
C LEU A 156 -1.07 27.56 2.64
N MET A 157 -0.56 26.89 1.60
CA MET A 157 -0.76 25.45 1.41
C MET A 157 -0.13 24.61 2.52
N VAL A 158 1.06 24.99 3.02
CA VAL A 158 1.68 24.35 4.18
C VAL A 158 0.80 24.52 5.43
N LEU A 159 0.29 25.72 5.67
CA LEU A 159 -0.63 25.98 6.80
C LEU A 159 -1.92 25.16 6.68
N LEU A 160 -2.51 25.06 5.49
CA LEU A 160 -3.68 24.22 5.23
C LEU A 160 -3.36 22.74 5.50
N THR A 161 -2.17 22.27 5.14
CA THR A 161 -1.74 20.88 5.40
C THR A 161 -1.62 20.62 6.89
N ILE A 162 -0.97 21.50 7.64
CA ILE A 162 -0.84 21.40 9.11
C ILE A 162 -2.21 21.40 9.76
N PHE A 163 -3.08 22.32 9.35
CA PHE A 163 -4.44 22.43 9.85
C PHE A 163 -5.27 21.17 9.56
N THR A 164 -5.18 20.65 8.33
CA THR A 164 -5.86 19.41 7.93
C THR A 164 -5.37 18.21 8.75
N ALA A 165 -4.06 18.10 8.99
CA ALA A 165 -3.48 17.04 9.81
C ALA A 165 -3.94 17.14 11.28
N PHE A 166 -3.99 18.35 11.83
CA PHE A 166 -4.50 18.60 13.19
C PHE A 166 -5.97 18.19 13.33
N GLU A 167 -6.83 18.63 12.40
CA GLU A 167 -8.24 18.29 12.42
C GLU A 167 -8.48 16.79 12.13
N ALA A 168 -7.67 16.15 11.29
CA ALA A 168 -7.73 14.70 11.08
C ALA A 168 -7.58 13.93 12.40
N VAL A 169 -6.61 14.33 13.24
CA VAL A 169 -6.42 13.75 14.57
C VAL A 169 -7.63 14.01 15.47
N ARG A 170 -8.19 15.21 15.41
CA ARG A 170 -9.34 15.64 16.22
C ARG A 170 -10.63 14.93 15.84
N TYR A 171 -10.85 14.67 14.55
CA TYR A 171 -11.96 13.86 14.03
C TYR A 171 -11.71 12.36 14.16
N LYS A 172 -10.48 11.94 14.48
CA LYS A 172 -10.04 10.53 14.48
C LYS A 172 -10.32 9.81 13.14
N ARG A 173 -10.20 10.53 12.02
CA ARG A 173 -10.54 10.05 10.68
C ARG A 173 -9.30 10.05 9.77
N PRO A 174 -8.81 8.86 9.38
CA PRO A 174 -7.68 8.75 8.46
C PRO A 174 -7.97 9.31 7.06
N GLU A 175 -9.24 9.37 6.65
CA GLU A 175 -9.66 9.91 5.35
C GLU A 175 -9.31 11.39 5.22
N ILE A 176 -9.45 12.17 6.29
CA ILE A 176 -9.05 13.59 6.32
C ILE A 176 -7.54 13.73 6.21
N ALA A 177 -6.79 12.84 6.91
CA ALA A 177 -5.33 12.83 6.81
C ALA A 177 -4.84 12.49 5.39
N LEU A 178 -5.51 11.55 4.71
CA LEU A 178 -5.21 11.19 3.33
C LEU A 178 -5.45 12.37 2.37
N LEU A 179 -6.53 13.10 2.54
CA LEU A 179 -6.79 14.31 1.74
C LEU A 179 -5.69 15.35 1.93
N GLY A 180 -5.32 15.64 3.19
CA GLY A 180 -4.23 16.54 3.51
C GLY A 180 -2.90 16.07 2.92
N LEU A 181 -2.65 14.76 2.92
CA LEU A 181 -1.46 14.16 2.34
C LEU A 181 -1.40 14.36 0.82
N ILE A 182 -2.51 14.10 0.10
CA ILE A 182 -2.58 14.33 -1.35
C ILE A 182 -2.33 15.80 -1.66
N GLY A 183 -2.93 16.72 -0.90
CA GLY A 183 -2.66 18.15 -1.00
C GLY A 183 -1.19 18.48 -0.78
N ALA A 184 -0.59 17.98 0.29
CA ALA A 184 0.81 18.21 0.62
C ALA A 184 1.76 17.73 -0.48
N TYR A 185 1.57 16.53 -1.00
CA TYR A 185 2.40 15.99 -2.09
C TYR A 185 2.17 16.73 -3.43
N GLY A 186 0.98 17.28 -3.62
CA GLY A 186 0.64 18.08 -4.80
C GLY A 186 1.33 19.47 -4.83
N ILE A 187 1.57 20.09 -3.67
CA ILE A 187 2.06 21.47 -3.56
C ILE A 187 3.30 21.74 -4.43
N PRO A 188 4.39 20.95 -4.37
CA PRO A 188 5.59 21.24 -5.14
C PRO A 188 5.37 21.22 -6.65
N PHE A 189 4.46 20.32 -7.14
CA PHE A 189 4.17 20.20 -8.57
C PHE A 189 3.22 21.28 -9.04
N LEU A 190 2.28 21.65 -8.20
CA LEU A 190 1.28 22.66 -8.52
C LEU A 190 1.85 24.07 -8.53
N VAL A 191 2.85 24.33 -7.69
CA VAL A 191 3.33 25.71 -7.43
C VAL A 191 4.73 25.96 -8.01
N SER A 192 5.54 24.91 -8.26
CA SER A 192 6.90 25.06 -8.81
C SER A 192 6.90 25.12 -10.33
N LYS A 193 7.35 26.25 -10.88
CA LYS A 193 7.71 26.37 -12.30
C LYS A 193 9.16 25.88 -12.48
N ASN A 194 9.33 24.56 -12.72
CA ASN A 194 10.59 23.98 -13.23
C ASN A 194 11.87 24.33 -12.43
N SER A 195 11.80 24.34 -11.09
CA SER A 195 13.02 24.53 -10.30
C SER A 195 13.87 23.26 -10.36
N GLU A 196 15.15 23.38 -10.75
CA GLU A 196 16.13 22.30 -10.80
C GLU A 196 16.54 21.79 -9.39
N ARG A 197 15.94 22.32 -8.33
CA ARG A 197 16.29 22.06 -6.92
C ARG A 197 15.53 20.88 -6.34
N ALA A 198 15.87 19.68 -6.80
CA ALA A 198 15.29 18.44 -6.30
C ALA A 198 15.57 18.21 -4.80
N ASP A 199 16.69 18.74 -4.28
CA ASP A 199 17.06 18.72 -2.87
C ASP A 199 16.00 19.34 -1.97
N LEU A 200 15.46 20.49 -2.33
CA LEU A 200 14.39 21.15 -1.58
C LEU A 200 13.08 20.39 -1.64
N LEU A 201 12.76 19.81 -2.80
CA LEU A 201 11.57 18.96 -2.96
C LEU A 201 11.62 17.77 -2.01
N PHE A 202 12.74 17.03 -2.01
CA PHE A 202 12.86 15.83 -1.18
C PHE A 202 13.01 16.16 0.31
N LEU A 203 13.62 17.28 0.67
CA LEU A 203 13.61 17.76 2.05
C LEU A 203 12.18 18.06 2.52
N TYR A 204 11.39 18.75 1.70
CA TYR A 204 9.98 18.99 1.99
C TYR A 204 9.19 17.68 2.16
N ILE A 205 9.35 16.73 1.25
CA ILE A 205 8.70 15.42 1.33
C ILE A 205 9.13 14.67 2.59
N LEU A 206 10.40 14.75 2.97
CA LEU A 206 10.91 14.13 4.20
C LEU A 206 10.22 14.71 5.44
N ILE A 207 10.04 16.03 5.51
CA ILE A 207 9.33 16.70 6.61
C ILE A 207 7.88 16.22 6.70
N ILE A 208 7.17 16.15 5.56
CA ILE A 208 5.80 15.61 5.51
C ILE A 208 5.77 14.15 6.02
N ASN A 209 6.72 13.33 5.58
CA ASN A 209 6.79 11.92 6.00
C ASN A 209 7.11 11.76 7.49
N CYS A 210 7.89 12.65 8.09
CA CYS A 210 8.07 12.70 9.56
C CYS A 210 6.73 12.99 10.26
N GLY A 211 5.92 13.88 9.72
CA GLY A 211 4.55 14.13 10.21
C GLY A 211 3.65 12.89 10.08
N VAL A 212 3.74 12.17 8.95
CA VAL A 212 3.00 10.91 8.75
C VAL A 212 3.46 9.82 9.72
N LEU A 213 4.77 9.72 9.97
CA LEU A 213 5.31 8.79 10.98
C LEU A 213 4.73 9.11 12.37
N PHE A 214 4.67 10.38 12.75
CA PHE A 214 4.05 10.82 14.01
C PHE A 214 2.57 10.39 14.08
N LEU A 215 1.79 10.60 13.00
CA LEU A 215 0.40 10.16 12.92
C LEU A 215 0.29 8.63 13.02
N ARG A 216 1.19 7.89 12.39
CA ARG A 216 1.25 6.44 12.46
C ARG A 216 1.49 5.94 13.89
N ILE A 217 2.40 6.57 14.60
CA ILE A 217 2.73 6.23 16.00
C ILE A 217 1.58 6.59 16.93
N LYS A 218 1.00 7.78 16.79
CA LYS A 218 -0.04 8.30 17.68
C LYS A 218 -1.41 7.69 17.44
N MET A 219 -1.81 7.54 16.18
CA MET A 219 -3.16 7.14 15.78
C MET A 219 -3.25 5.70 15.25
N GLY A 220 -2.13 5.07 14.97
CA GLY A 220 -2.09 3.71 14.41
C GLY A 220 -2.54 3.62 12.94
N TRP A 221 -2.68 4.73 12.21
CA TRP A 221 -3.22 4.76 10.84
C TRP A 221 -2.23 4.22 9.82
N ARG A 222 -2.36 2.92 9.49
CA ARG A 222 -1.47 2.24 8.53
C ARG A 222 -1.61 2.78 7.11
N VAL A 223 -2.86 2.97 6.67
CA VAL A 223 -3.16 3.39 5.29
C VAL A 223 -2.48 4.72 4.94
N VAL A 224 -2.46 5.69 5.87
CA VAL A 224 -1.80 6.98 5.65
C VAL A 224 -0.30 6.80 5.38
N GLY A 225 0.36 5.93 6.16
CA GLY A 225 1.78 5.61 5.96
C GLY A 225 2.06 4.86 4.66
N GLN A 226 1.17 3.93 4.27
CA GLN A 226 1.30 3.18 3.01
C GLN A 226 1.14 4.09 1.78
N VAL A 227 0.16 5.00 1.80
CA VAL A 227 -0.03 5.98 0.73
C VAL A 227 1.15 6.96 0.66
N ALA A 228 1.63 7.46 1.80
CA ALA A 228 2.82 8.30 1.85
C ALA A 228 4.05 7.61 1.25
N GLN A 229 4.27 6.33 1.60
CA GLN A 229 5.34 5.52 1.04
C GLN A 229 5.21 5.38 -0.48
N ALA A 230 4.02 5.03 -0.98
CA ALA A 230 3.79 4.87 -2.41
C ALA A 230 4.05 6.18 -3.18
N LEU A 231 3.52 7.31 -2.69
CA LEU A 231 3.71 8.62 -3.30
C LEU A 231 5.19 9.04 -3.28
N THR A 232 5.88 8.88 -2.15
CA THR A 232 7.31 9.24 -2.03
C THR A 232 8.15 8.48 -3.03
N TRP A 233 8.00 7.15 -3.07
CA TRP A 233 8.80 6.31 -3.97
C TRP A 233 8.47 6.52 -5.43
N LEU A 234 7.19 6.73 -5.76
CA LEU A 234 6.77 7.06 -7.12
C LEU A 234 7.44 8.36 -7.59
N LEU A 235 7.47 9.38 -6.74
CA LEU A 235 8.11 10.65 -7.04
C LEU A 235 9.63 10.52 -7.15
N PHE A 236 10.24 9.79 -6.22
CA PHE A 236 11.70 9.61 -6.23
C PHE A 236 12.16 8.78 -7.43
N ILE A 237 11.49 7.67 -7.74
CA ILE A 237 11.78 6.85 -8.92
C ILE A 237 11.53 7.65 -10.21
N GLY A 238 10.39 8.36 -10.29
CA GLY A 238 10.07 9.20 -11.45
C GLY A 238 11.11 10.29 -11.68
N TRP A 239 11.56 10.96 -10.63
CA TRP A 239 12.63 11.95 -10.73
C TRP A 239 13.98 11.31 -11.11
N SER A 240 14.35 10.21 -10.45
CA SER A 240 15.64 9.56 -10.69
C SER A 240 15.75 8.97 -12.09
N SER A 241 14.63 8.56 -12.69
CA SER A 241 14.61 8.02 -14.05
C SER A 241 14.62 9.09 -15.15
N THR A 242 14.20 10.33 -14.85
CA THR A 242 13.98 11.35 -15.90
C THR A 242 14.85 12.60 -15.76
N ARG A 243 15.24 13.00 -14.54
CA ARG A 243 15.89 14.28 -14.25
C ARG A 243 17.16 14.17 -13.42
N PHE A 244 17.55 12.98 -13.01
CA PHE A 244 18.74 12.75 -12.20
C PHE A 244 20.02 13.06 -13.00
N THR A 245 20.96 13.73 -12.36
CA THR A 245 22.30 14.00 -12.86
C THR A 245 23.36 13.49 -11.90
N ALA A 246 24.53 13.09 -12.41
CA ALA A 246 25.62 12.56 -11.58
C ALA A 246 26.09 13.54 -10.48
N ALA A 247 25.95 14.83 -10.69
CA ALA A 247 26.26 15.84 -9.68
C ALA A 247 25.37 15.76 -8.43
N GLN A 248 24.18 15.17 -8.55
CA GLN A 248 23.18 15.02 -7.49
C GLN A 248 23.29 13.69 -6.73
N THR A 249 24.28 12.83 -7.03
CA THR A 249 24.41 11.49 -6.41
C THR A 249 24.47 11.56 -4.89
N GLY A 250 25.17 12.52 -4.31
CA GLY A 250 25.28 12.66 -2.85
C GLY A 250 23.94 12.98 -2.19
N SER A 251 23.19 13.96 -2.71
CA SER A 251 21.87 14.32 -2.18
C SER A 251 20.85 13.21 -2.42
N ALA A 252 20.85 12.59 -3.61
CA ALA A 252 19.99 11.47 -3.94
C ALA A 252 20.19 10.29 -2.98
N THR A 253 21.45 9.92 -2.71
CA THR A 253 21.79 8.85 -1.76
C THR A 253 21.33 9.17 -0.35
N THR A 254 21.48 10.42 0.09
CA THR A 254 21.02 10.85 1.41
C THR A 254 19.51 10.69 1.57
N PHE A 255 18.72 11.17 0.59
CA PHE A 255 17.26 11.03 0.63
C PHE A 255 16.80 9.58 0.44
N LEU A 256 17.47 8.80 -0.40
CA LEU A 256 17.21 7.37 -0.56
C LEU A 256 17.31 6.63 0.78
N ILE A 257 18.39 6.86 1.52
CA ILE A 257 18.62 6.25 2.84
C ILE A 257 17.61 6.79 3.87
N ALA A 258 17.36 8.10 3.88
CA ALA A 258 16.42 8.72 4.82
C ALA A 258 14.99 8.18 4.64
N PHE A 259 14.48 8.11 3.41
CA PHE A 259 13.16 7.55 3.12
C PHE A 259 13.09 6.07 3.45
N PHE A 260 14.13 5.30 3.09
CA PHE A 260 14.19 3.88 3.42
C PHE A 260 14.10 3.62 4.91
N ILE A 261 14.90 4.33 5.73
CA ILE A 261 14.88 4.21 7.20
C ILE A 261 13.51 4.62 7.75
N LEU A 262 12.98 5.76 7.32
CA LEU A 262 11.72 6.29 7.80
C LEU A 262 10.56 5.31 7.55
N PHE A 263 10.44 4.76 6.34
CA PHE A 263 9.38 3.81 6.02
C PHE A 263 9.61 2.43 6.65
N SER A 264 10.87 2.02 6.87
CA SER A 264 11.17 0.81 7.65
C SER A 264 10.73 0.94 9.11
N VAL A 265 11.02 2.09 9.74
CA VAL A 265 10.52 2.40 11.08
C VAL A 265 8.99 2.41 11.09
N MET A 266 8.36 3.06 10.10
CA MET A 266 6.90 3.15 9.99
C MET A 266 6.23 1.78 9.85
N ALA A 267 6.81 0.85 9.09
CA ALA A 267 6.32 -0.51 8.91
C ALA A 267 6.49 -1.36 10.18
N LEU A 268 7.65 -1.28 10.82
CA LEU A 268 8.06 -2.21 11.88
C LEU A 268 7.86 -1.68 13.30
N TYR A 269 7.50 -0.41 13.46
CA TYR A 269 7.36 0.24 14.77
C TYR A 269 6.51 -0.57 15.76
N THR A 270 5.34 -1.05 15.33
CA THR A 270 4.41 -1.78 16.19
C THR A 270 5.02 -3.12 16.63
N ALA A 271 5.59 -3.88 15.68
CA ALA A 271 6.21 -5.15 15.97
C ALA A 271 7.44 -5.00 16.90
N TRP A 272 8.25 -3.98 16.64
CA TRP A 272 9.46 -3.72 17.43
C TRP A 272 9.15 -3.18 18.83
N ARG A 273 8.24 -2.19 18.94
CA ARG A 273 7.94 -1.51 20.21
C ARG A 273 7.07 -2.37 21.12
N GLN A 274 6.09 -3.09 20.58
CA GLN A 274 5.13 -3.88 21.34
C GLN A 274 5.53 -5.35 21.43
N LYS A 275 6.64 -5.76 20.80
CA LYS A 275 7.10 -7.16 20.71
C LYS A 275 6.02 -8.10 20.15
N GLU A 276 5.15 -7.55 19.30
CA GLU A 276 4.10 -8.31 18.63
C GLU A 276 4.63 -8.94 17.33
N ILE A 277 3.88 -9.94 16.83
CA ILE A 277 4.13 -10.52 15.50
C ILE A 277 3.84 -9.45 14.45
N ALA A 278 4.79 -9.20 13.55
CA ALA A 278 4.56 -8.30 12.42
C ALA A 278 3.39 -8.83 11.57
N ARG A 279 2.39 -7.99 11.35
CA ARG A 279 1.25 -8.36 10.49
C ARG A 279 1.72 -8.53 9.05
N ALA A 280 1.03 -9.36 8.28
CA ALA A 280 1.36 -9.57 6.87
C ALA A 280 1.44 -8.24 6.08
N ALA A 281 0.53 -7.30 6.37
CA ALA A 281 0.55 -5.97 5.74
C ALA A 281 1.84 -5.18 6.03
N ASP A 282 2.38 -5.26 7.26
CA ASP A 282 3.62 -4.58 7.64
C ASP A 282 4.84 -5.26 6.97
N ALA A 283 4.81 -6.60 6.81
CA ALA A 283 5.82 -7.35 6.07
C ALA A 283 5.81 -7.01 4.57
N TYR A 284 4.64 -6.94 3.94
CA TYR A 284 4.50 -6.50 2.54
C TYR A 284 4.97 -5.06 2.37
N GLN A 285 4.61 -4.16 3.29
CA GLN A 285 5.06 -2.77 3.26
C GLN A 285 6.59 -2.67 3.28
N GLN A 286 7.26 -3.49 4.10
CA GLN A 286 8.72 -3.51 4.19
C GLN A 286 9.37 -4.07 2.92
N VAL A 287 8.81 -5.12 2.32
CA VAL A 287 9.32 -5.65 1.04
C VAL A 287 9.14 -4.64 -0.10
N LEU A 288 8.00 -3.95 -0.16
CA LEU A 288 7.78 -2.86 -1.12
C LEU A 288 8.77 -1.71 -0.91
N ASN A 289 9.16 -1.43 0.34
CA ASN A 289 10.20 -0.46 0.65
C ASN A 289 11.56 -0.88 0.07
N ASN A 290 11.92 -2.15 0.21
CA ASN A 290 13.14 -2.71 -0.39
C ASN A 290 13.09 -2.72 -1.92
N ALA A 291 11.93 -3.02 -2.52
CA ALA A 291 11.76 -2.96 -3.97
C ALA A 291 11.97 -1.53 -4.49
N ALA A 292 11.37 -0.55 -3.82
CA ALA A 292 11.52 0.85 -4.19
C ALA A 292 12.95 1.36 -4.00
N LEU A 293 13.62 0.94 -2.92
CA LEU A 293 15.05 1.16 -2.72
C LEU A 293 15.86 0.63 -3.92
N TYR A 294 15.61 -0.61 -4.31
CA TYR A 294 16.31 -1.27 -5.42
C TYR A 294 16.11 -0.52 -6.76
N PHE A 295 14.87 -0.25 -7.13
CA PHE A 295 14.60 0.48 -8.38
C PHE A 295 15.21 1.88 -8.38
N SER A 296 15.16 2.59 -7.26
CA SER A 296 15.81 3.90 -7.13
C SER A 296 17.33 3.79 -7.23
N ALA A 297 17.92 2.77 -6.58
CA ALA A 297 19.36 2.53 -6.59
C ALA A 297 19.89 2.21 -8.00
N LEU A 298 19.11 1.53 -8.84
CA LEU A 298 19.48 1.29 -10.24
C LEU A 298 19.75 2.60 -11.01
N PHE A 299 18.87 3.61 -10.83
CA PHE A 299 19.05 4.91 -11.49
C PHE A 299 20.17 5.74 -10.87
N VAL A 300 20.32 5.72 -9.56
CA VAL A 300 21.30 6.55 -8.83
C VAL A 300 22.73 6.01 -8.97
N PHE A 301 22.92 4.69 -8.90
CA PHE A 301 24.25 4.06 -8.87
C PHE A 301 24.66 3.41 -10.19
N SER A 302 23.74 3.24 -11.14
CA SER A 302 24.02 2.80 -12.49
C SER A 302 23.36 3.73 -13.53
N PRO A 303 23.69 5.03 -13.55
CA PRO A 303 23.01 6.00 -14.42
C PRO A 303 23.20 5.69 -15.92
N ALA A 304 24.32 5.07 -16.28
CA ALA A 304 24.57 4.60 -17.65
C ALA A 304 23.82 3.30 -17.99
N GLN A 305 23.11 2.68 -17.03
CA GLN A 305 22.38 1.41 -17.19
C GLN A 305 23.24 0.28 -17.77
N SER A 306 24.56 0.27 -17.44
CA SER A 306 25.46 -0.78 -17.90
C SER A 306 25.16 -2.11 -17.20
N ASP A 307 25.28 -3.23 -17.92
CA ASP A 307 24.99 -4.57 -17.39
C ASP A 307 25.78 -4.89 -16.11
N ALA A 308 27.06 -4.53 -16.08
CA ALA A 308 27.90 -4.66 -14.89
C ALA A 308 27.42 -3.79 -13.72
N GLY A 309 27.00 -2.55 -14.00
CA GLY A 309 26.44 -1.65 -12.98
C GLY A 309 25.12 -2.15 -12.42
N LEU A 310 24.20 -2.61 -13.28
CA LEU A 310 22.93 -3.19 -12.89
C LEU A 310 23.12 -4.46 -12.04
N ALA A 311 24.06 -5.33 -12.45
CA ALA A 311 24.42 -6.52 -11.69
C ALA A 311 25.01 -6.17 -10.31
N ALA A 312 25.93 -5.20 -10.24
CA ALA A 312 26.55 -4.77 -8.98
C ALA A 312 25.51 -4.23 -8.01
N VAL A 313 24.62 -3.34 -8.43
CA VAL A 313 23.52 -2.82 -7.60
C VAL A 313 22.61 -3.95 -7.13
N SER A 314 22.29 -4.91 -8.03
CA SER A 314 21.43 -6.05 -7.68
C SER A 314 22.09 -6.94 -6.62
N ILE A 315 23.39 -7.21 -6.71
CA ILE A 315 24.16 -7.99 -5.71
C ILE A 315 24.19 -7.25 -4.36
N CYS A 316 24.52 -5.95 -4.37
CA CYS A 316 24.55 -5.15 -3.15
C CYS A 316 23.21 -5.14 -2.44
N CYS A 317 22.11 -4.94 -3.18
CA CYS A 317 20.75 -4.97 -2.63
C CYS A 317 20.33 -6.38 -2.19
N ALA A 318 20.79 -7.45 -2.87
CA ALA A 318 20.55 -8.83 -2.45
C ALA A 318 21.24 -9.14 -1.11
N LEU A 319 22.50 -8.75 -0.96
CA LEU A 319 23.25 -8.92 0.30
C LEU A 319 22.61 -8.09 1.43
N PHE A 320 22.17 -6.87 1.14
CA PHE A 320 21.47 -6.02 2.10
C PHE A 320 20.15 -6.65 2.55
N ALA A 321 19.34 -7.19 1.64
CA ALA A 321 18.09 -7.88 1.96
C ALA A 321 18.34 -9.16 2.78
N ALA A 322 19.38 -9.93 2.44
CA ALA A 322 19.79 -11.11 3.23
C ALA A 322 20.19 -10.72 4.65
N LEU A 323 20.99 -9.65 4.80
CA LEU A 323 21.37 -9.11 6.11
C LEU A 323 20.17 -8.69 6.94
N GLN A 324 19.20 -8.00 6.31
CA GLN A 324 17.92 -7.67 6.98
C GLN A 324 17.20 -8.92 7.47
N GLY A 325 17.14 -9.99 6.66
CA GLY A 325 16.58 -11.28 7.05
C GLY A 325 17.24 -11.85 8.31
N VAL A 326 18.58 -11.74 8.41
CA VAL A 326 19.34 -12.16 9.61
C VAL A 326 19.04 -11.26 10.81
N VAL A 327 18.97 -9.95 10.61
CA VAL A 327 18.60 -8.99 11.66
C VAL A 327 17.20 -9.26 12.20
N PHE A 328 16.23 -9.50 11.31
CA PHE A 328 14.85 -9.81 11.73
C PHE A 328 14.73 -11.18 12.40
N TYR A 329 15.58 -12.12 12.05
CA TYR A 329 15.68 -13.40 12.79
C TYR A 329 16.03 -13.18 14.26
N LYS A 330 16.95 -12.25 14.54
CA LYS A 330 17.40 -11.94 15.91
C LYS A 330 16.44 -10.99 16.65
N MET A 331 15.95 -9.95 15.98
CA MET A 331 15.16 -8.88 16.62
C MET A 331 13.65 -9.19 16.70
N LEU A 332 13.11 -9.93 15.73
CA LEU A 332 11.70 -10.24 15.59
C LEU A 332 11.49 -11.75 15.31
N PRO A 333 11.95 -12.65 16.20
CA PRO A 333 11.91 -14.09 15.96
C PRO A 333 10.50 -14.63 15.76
N ALA A 334 9.48 -13.99 16.36
CA ALA A 334 8.09 -14.36 16.23
C ALA A 334 7.46 -13.98 14.87
N SER A 335 8.22 -13.34 13.95
CA SER A 335 7.72 -12.87 12.65
C SER A 335 8.36 -13.62 11.48
N PRO A 336 8.07 -14.93 11.28
CA PRO A 336 8.71 -15.75 10.26
C PRO A 336 8.42 -15.26 8.84
N LEU A 337 7.21 -14.75 8.57
CA LEU A 337 6.83 -14.23 7.26
C LEU A 337 7.74 -13.07 6.82
N LEU A 338 7.98 -12.10 7.71
CA LEU A 338 8.86 -10.96 7.42
C LEU A 338 10.26 -11.43 7.01
N ARG A 339 10.84 -12.36 7.77
CA ARG A 339 12.15 -12.94 7.50
C ARG A 339 12.20 -13.69 6.17
N GLN A 340 11.22 -14.57 5.92
CA GLN A 340 11.14 -15.35 4.68
C GLN A 340 11.03 -14.47 3.45
N MET A 341 10.21 -13.44 3.49
CA MET A 341 10.04 -12.51 2.37
C MET A 341 11.33 -11.76 2.05
N HIS A 342 12.17 -11.42 3.05
CA HIS A 342 13.47 -10.77 2.80
C HIS A 342 14.48 -11.72 2.16
N TYR A 343 14.54 -12.97 2.58
CA TYR A 343 15.38 -13.97 1.92
C TYR A 343 14.89 -14.27 0.49
N MET A 344 13.57 -14.34 0.26
CA MET A 344 13.01 -14.49 -1.10
C MET A 344 13.37 -13.28 -1.97
N TRP A 345 13.29 -12.06 -1.42
CA TRP A 345 13.70 -10.85 -2.13
C TRP A 345 15.18 -10.85 -2.45
N ALA A 346 16.05 -11.27 -1.53
CA ALA A 346 17.48 -11.43 -1.77
C ALA A 346 17.79 -12.42 -2.90
N VAL A 347 17.11 -13.55 -2.93
CA VAL A 347 17.26 -14.53 -4.02
C VAL A 347 16.75 -13.97 -5.34
N ALA A 348 15.60 -13.29 -5.36
CA ALA A 348 15.09 -12.65 -6.57
C ALA A 348 16.08 -11.64 -7.15
N LEU A 349 16.73 -10.83 -6.32
CA LEU A 349 17.77 -9.90 -6.75
C LEU A 349 19.04 -10.61 -7.23
N ALA A 350 19.43 -11.73 -6.63
CA ALA A 350 20.55 -12.55 -7.11
C ALA A 350 20.25 -13.17 -8.50
N VAL A 351 19.01 -13.61 -8.71
CA VAL A 351 18.52 -14.09 -10.04
C VAL A 351 18.59 -12.97 -11.09
N LEU A 352 18.20 -11.74 -10.74
CA LEU A 352 18.30 -10.57 -11.61
C LEU A 352 19.75 -10.17 -11.86
N ALA A 353 20.61 -10.19 -10.85
CA ALA A 353 22.03 -9.91 -11.00
C ALA A 353 22.71 -10.88 -12.01
N ALA A 354 22.37 -12.17 -11.92
CA ALA A 354 22.84 -13.17 -12.86
C ALA A 354 22.37 -12.88 -14.29
N ALA A 355 21.11 -12.42 -14.45
CA ALA A 355 20.56 -12.07 -15.76
C ALA A 355 21.21 -10.84 -16.41
N PHE A 356 21.69 -9.89 -15.59
CA PHE A 356 22.40 -8.71 -16.09
C PHE A 356 23.87 -8.98 -16.42
N TYR A 357 24.53 -9.86 -15.66
CA TYR A 357 25.99 -10.06 -15.79
C TYR A 357 26.38 -11.21 -16.69
N LEU A 358 25.56 -12.25 -16.77
CA LEU A 358 25.84 -13.47 -17.53
C LEU A 358 24.93 -13.58 -18.73
N ASP A 359 25.46 -14.13 -19.80
CA ASP A 359 24.69 -14.41 -21.04
C ASP A 359 24.55 -15.91 -21.29
N GLY A 360 23.44 -16.26 -21.93
CA GLY A 360 23.25 -17.60 -22.49
C GLY A 360 23.14 -18.73 -21.47
N LEU A 361 23.90 -19.82 -21.71
CA LEU A 361 23.83 -21.04 -20.88
C LEU A 361 24.20 -20.86 -19.39
N PRO A 362 25.24 -20.08 -19.00
CA PRO A 362 25.59 -19.83 -17.62
C PRO A 362 24.45 -19.27 -16.76
N VAL A 363 23.64 -18.34 -17.28
CA VAL A 363 22.46 -17.82 -16.58
C VAL A 363 21.48 -18.93 -16.27
N THR A 364 21.17 -19.74 -17.26
CA THR A 364 20.19 -20.83 -17.16
C THR A 364 20.63 -21.86 -16.12
N LEU A 365 21.93 -22.24 -16.12
CA LEU A 365 22.48 -23.18 -15.15
C LEU A 365 22.49 -22.60 -13.74
N LEU A 366 22.84 -21.32 -13.59
CA LEU A 366 22.85 -20.66 -12.28
C LEU A 366 21.43 -20.54 -11.70
N TRP A 367 20.43 -20.19 -12.52
CA TRP A 367 19.03 -20.14 -12.09
C TRP A 367 18.52 -21.52 -11.66
N LEU A 368 18.91 -22.59 -12.39
CA LEU A 368 18.58 -23.96 -12.01
C LEU A 368 19.24 -24.36 -10.69
N LEU A 369 20.51 -24.02 -10.49
CA LEU A 369 21.23 -24.28 -9.26
C LEU A 369 20.56 -23.57 -8.06
N LEU A 370 20.22 -22.29 -8.22
CA LEU A 370 19.48 -21.53 -7.22
C LEU A 370 18.11 -22.15 -6.91
N ALA A 371 17.38 -22.56 -7.94
CA ALA A 371 16.07 -23.19 -7.78
C ALA A 371 16.16 -24.52 -7.01
N VAL A 372 17.15 -25.37 -7.32
CA VAL A 372 17.41 -26.62 -6.59
C VAL A 372 17.80 -26.35 -5.15
N GLY A 373 18.69 -25.39 -4.91
CA GLY A 373 19.09 -24.97 -3.57
C GLY A 373 17.90 -24.48 -2.74
N MET A 374 17.04 -23.64 -3.33
CA MET A 374 15.81 -23.18 -2.70
C MET A 374 14.84 -24.32 -2.39
N PHE A 375 14.69 -25.28 -3.31
CA PHE A 375 13.85 -26.46 -3.08
C PHE A 375 14.38 -27.31 -1.93
N ALA A 376 15.68 -27.58 -1.92
CA ALA A 376 16.35 -28.35 -0.86
C ALA A 376 16.19 -27.66 0.51
N LEU A 377 16.42 -26.34 0.58
CA LEU A 377 16.21 -25.56 1.80
C LEU A 377 14.74 -25.59 2.24
N GLY A 378 13.80 -25.42 1.32
CA GLY A 378 12.37 -25.51 1.60
C GLY A 378 11.89 -26.88 2.07
N ALA A 379 12.55 -27.94 1.60
CA ALA A 379 12.32 -29.30 2.07
C ALA A 379 12.90 -29.56 3.46
N LEU A 380 14.14 -29.11 3.72
CA LEU A 380 14.83 -29.27 5.00
C LEU A 380 14.16 -28.45 6.12
N LEU A 381 13.84 -27.20 5.83
CA LEU A 381 13.21 -26.28 6.78
C LEU A 381 11.69 -26.47 6.90
N ARG A 382 11.10 -27.32 6.08
CA ARG A 382 9.65 -27.56 5.97
C ARG A 382 8.84 -26.30 5.61
N GLU A 383 9.44 -25.36 4.90
CA GLU A 383 8.85 -24.06 4.59
C GLU A 383 8.22 -24.08 3.19
N LYS A 384 6.89 -23.87 3.13
CA LYS A 384 6.10 -23.92 1.89
C LYS A 384 6.54 -22.84 0.88
N LEU A 385 6.81 -21.62 1.36
CA LEU A 385 7.17 -20.51 0.48
C LEU A 385 8.44 -20.78 -0.33
N TRP A 386 9.47 -21.39 0.28
CA TRP A 386 10.72 -21.74 -0.39
C TRP A 386 10.49 -22.76 -1.52
N ARG A 387 9.68 -23.77 -1.25
CA ARG A 387 9.33 -24.78 -2.28
C ARG A 387 8.55 -24.19 -3.44
N LEU A 388 7.54 -23.34 -3.16
CA LEU A 388 6.76 -22.67 -4.21
C LEU A 388 7.62 -21.71 -5.03
N ALA A 389 8.48 -20.91 -4.40
CA ALA A 389 9.38 -20.00 -5.07
C ALA A 389 10.40 -20.74 -5.96
N SER A 390 10.92 -21.90 -5.50
CA SER A 390 11.80 -22.73 -6.32
C SER A 390 11.11 -23.28 -7.58
N LEU A 391 9.86 -23.73 -7.45
CA LEU A 391 9.06 -24.20 -8.60
C LEU A 391 8.77 -23.05 -9.57
N ALA A 392 8.47 -21.86 -9.05
CA ALA A 392 8.28 -20.66 -9.87
C ALA A 392 9.56 -20.29 -10.63
N LEU A 393 10.73 -20.36 -9.98
CA LEU A 393 12.02 -20.10 -10.64
C LEU A 393 12.34 -21.16 -11.69
N MET A 394 12.04 -22.45 -11.45
CA MET A 394 12.18 -23.51 -12.45
C MET A 394 11.28 -23.26 -13.66
N ALA A 395 10.02 -22.87 -13.43
CA ALA A 395 9.10 -22.51 -14.51
C ALA A 395 9.58 -21.30 -15.31
N LEU A 396 10.07 -20.27 -14.63
CA LEU A 396 10.66 -19.09 -15.28
C LEU A 396 11.89 -19.48 -16.12
N THR A 397 12.76 -20.35 -15.62
CA THR A 397 13.91 -20.86 -16.35
C THR A 397 13.50 -21.65 -17.58
N LEU A 398 12.45 -22.47 -17.48
CA LEU A 398 11.89 -23.20 -18.63
C LEU A 398 11.34 -22.23 -19.68
N ILE A 399 10.58 -21.22 -19.26
CA ILE A 399 10.06 -20.19 -20.19
C ILE A 399 11.20 -19.45 -20.88
N LYS A 400 12.25 -19.04 -20.13
CA LYS A 400 13.44 -18.40 -20.68
C LYS A 400 14.10 -19.31 -21.71
N LEU A 401 14.31 -20.58 -21.38
CA LEU A 401 14.97 -21.56 -22.26
C LEU A 401 14.18 -21.77 -23.55
N LEU A 402 12.86 -21.86 -23.48
CA LEU A 402 11.99 -22.06 -24.64
C LEU A 402 11.84 -20.79 -25.50
N ALA A 403 11.63 -19.64 -24.88
CA ALA A 403 11.30 -18.40 -25.58
C ALA A 403 12.54 -17.64 -26.08
N LEU A 404 13.61 -17.58 -25.26
CA LEU A 404 14.78 -16.74 -25.53
C LEU A 404 15.99 -17.55 -25.96
N ASP A 405 16.31 -18.62 -25.25
CA ASP A 405 17.55 -19.38 -25.46
C ASP A 405 17.45 -20.36 -26.64
N SER A 406 16.24 -20.81 -26.97
CA SER A 406 16.03 -21.76 -28.07
C SER A 406 16.49 -21.25 -29.45
N GLN A 407 16.48 -19.93 -29.64
CA GLN A 407 16.93 -19.33 -30.90
C GLN A 407 18.43 -18.97 -30.87
N ARG A 408 19.02 -18.77 -29.70
CA ARG A 408 20.40 -18.28 -29.53
C ARG A 408 21.42 -19.40 -29.27
N PHE A 409 21.00 -20.54 -28.73
CA PHE A 409 21.88 -21.62 -28.32
C PHE A 409 22.30 -22.49 -29.52
N SER A 410 23.56 -22.94 -29.53
CA SER A 410 24.02 -24.04 -30.39
C SER A 410 23.30 -25.34 -30.02
N ALA A 411 23.26 -26.29 -30.95
CA ALA A 411 22.61 -27.59 -30.72
C ALA A 411 23.10 -28.29 -29.45
N GLY A 412 24.42 -28.24 -29.19
CA GLY A 412 25.00 -28.83 -27.95
C GLY A 412 24.53 -28.15 -26.67
N HIS A 413 24.47 -26.81 -26.63
CA HIS A 413 23.98 -26.06 -25.48
C HIS A 413 22.50 -26.34 -25.22
N LYS A 414 21.67 -26.48 -26.26
CA LYS A 414 20.25 -26.87 -26.13
C LYS A 414 20.13 -28.23 -25.45
N VAL A 415 20.85 -29.24 -25.94
CA VAL A 415 20.81 -30.59 -25.38
C VAL A 415 21.16 -30.57 -23.90
N VAL A 416 22.27 -29.94 -23.52
CA VAL A 416 22.68 -29.84 -22.10
C VAL A 416 21.60 -29.15 -21.25
N ALA A 417 21.09 -28.01 -21.68
CA ALA A 417 20.11 -27.23 -20.91
C ALA A 417 18.78 -28.00 -20.74
N TYR A 418 18.25 -28.60 -21.81
CA TYR A 418 17.00 -29.39 -21.74
C TYR A 418 17.14 -30.67 -20.91
N VAL A 419 18.26 -31.39 -21.06
CA VAL A 419 18.52 -32.61 -20.28
C VAL A 419 18.65 -32.30 -18.80
N VAL A 420 19.46 -31.30 -18.44
CA VAL A 420 19.63 -30.88 -17.04
C VAL A 420 18.31 -30.42 -16.42
N LEU A 421 17.56 -29.56 -17.11
CA LEU A 421 16.26 -29.07 -16.62
C LEU A 421 15.25 -30.22 -16.49
N GLY A 422 15.15 -31.09 -17.51
CA GLY A 422 14.22 -32.22 -17.47
C GLY A 422 14.53 -33.18 -16.34
N LEU A 423 15.81 -33.51 -16.14
CA LEU A 423 16.24 -34.38 -15.04
C LEU A 423 15.97 -33.77 -13.65
N LEU A 424 16.21 -32.46 -13.50
CA LEU A 424 15.90 -31.75 -12.27
C LEU A 424 14.39 -31.71 -11.97
N LEU A 425 13.55 -31.47 -12.97
CA LEU A 425 12.09 -31.50 -12.80
C LEU A 425 11.60 -32.88 -12.41
N LEU A 426 12.16 -33.96 -12.96
CA LEU A 426 11.85 -35.33 -12.57
C LEU A 426 12.27 -35.63 -11.14
N ILE A 427 13.48 -35.22 -10.73
CA ILE A 427 13.98 -35.37 -9.35
C ILE A 427 13.05 -34.62 -8.38
N VAL A 428 12.70 -33.37 -8.67
CA VAL A 428 11.80 -32.58 -7.83
C VAL A 428 10.42 -33.22 -7.75
N SER A 429 9.88 -33.70 -8.87
CA SER A 429 8.60 -34.44 -8.91
C SER A 429 8.63 -35.70 -8.06
N PHE A 430 9.70 -36.49 -8.17
CA PHE A 430 9.91 -37.68 -7.35
C PHE A 430 10.00 -37.36 -5.84
N LEU A 431 10.78 -36.34 -5.48
CA LEU A 431 10.90 -35.90 -4.09
C LEU A 431 9.56 -35.40 -3.55
N TYR A 432 8.78 -34.69 -4.38
CA TYR A 432 7.45 -34.19 -4.02
C TYR A 432 6.50 -35.36 -3.73
N GLN A 433 6.49 -36.40 -4.58
CA GLN A 433 5.68 -37.60 -4.37
C GLN A 433 6.13 -38.40 -3.15
N LYS A 434 7.45 -38.65 -3.02
CA LYS A 434 8.03 -39.42 -1.89
C LYS A 434 7.76 -38.80 -0.53
N PHE A 435 7.82 -37.46 -0.43
CA PHE A 435 7.64 -36.75 0.82
C PHE A 435 6.26 -36.06 0.96
N ARG A 436 5.30 -36.40 0.07
CA ARG A 436 3.96 -35.81 0.06
C ARG A 436 3.27 -35.89 1.42
N GLN A 437 3.24 -37.06 2.06
CA GLN A 437 2.64 -37.25 3.39
C GLN A 437 3.32 -36.42 4.48
N ARG A 438 4.66 -36.24 4.39
CA ARG A 438 5.44 -35.47 5.37
C ARG A 438 5.31 -33.96 5.22
N TRP A 439 4.92 -33.50 4.03
CA TRP A 439 4.82 -32.06 3.69
C TRP A 439 3.38 -31.56 3.64
N PHE A 440 2.42 -32.41 3.38
CA PHE A 440 0.98 -32.11 3.24
C PHE A 440 0.09 -32.95 4.14
N GLY A 441 0.66 -33.93 4.86
CA GLY A 441 -0.11 -34.68 5.83
C GLY A 441 -0.50 -33.78 6.99
N GLU A 442 -1.77 -33.42 7.03
CA GLU A 442 -2.45 -33.03 8.25
C GLU A 442 -2.67 -34.26 9.11
#